data_a95b4ee5bb56f8bb43f08dec466c6cec
#
_entry.id   a95b4ee5bb56f8bb43f08dec466c6cec
#
_cell.length_a   1.000
_cell.length_b   1.000
_cell.length_c   1.000
_cell.angle_alpha   90.00
_cell.angle_beta   90.00
_cell.angle_gamma   90.00
#
_symmetry.space_group_name_H-M   'P 1'
#
loop_
_entity.id
_entity.type
_entity.pdbx_description
1 polymer ?
#
loop_
_entity_poly.entity_id
_entity_poly.type
_entity_poly.pdbx_seq_one_letter_code
_entity_poly.pdbx_strand_id
1 'polypeptide(L)'
;MAKYVGYKRPKNTKKAMKNLLRYLGYHKWLLLLVAVLVAISSGVSIAGTYLIRPVINDYAIPGDIPGLIRMMLAMGILYLCGVCATFAYNRLMVHTSQQVVTEIRRDLFAHIQKLPLSYFDAHTHGELMSRFTNDVDTVQEALNGTFSMLIQSFLILTGTLSMLFVLSARLTLIVLLFLAASGFFIWYNGKRSKKYFNAQQEALAAVNGFVEEMTAGQKVEKVFNHEKQDLEEFLVRNEKLRKASTNALTWSGMLVPVNVSMSYFNYGVSAAAGGIFALTGHMDLGTLASYLVYVRQSAMPLNQFTNQFNFLLAALSGAERIFDLMEQEPEIDEGTVTLCPVEVRMDGSLKEAEGYTGSFAWKDADSLTLLQGDVRFDQVVFGYTEEHKVLDGISLFAKPGQKIAFVGSTGAGKTTIINLINRFYEIQSGTITYDGIDIRRIKKDDLRKSLSMVIQDTHLFTGTIAENIRYGRLNATEDEVRKAAKIANADSFIRRLPKGYDTILHSDGSNLSQGQRQLLAIARAAISRPPVLILDEATSSIDTRTERLIEKGMDRLMENRTVFVIAHRLSTVRNSKAILVLEKGTIIERGDHEELLGQKSRYYQLYTGQFELE
;
A
#
# COMPACT_ATOMS: atom_id res chain seq x y z
N MET A 1 3.29 13.66 6.98
CA MET A 1 1.93 14.28 7.00
C MET A 1 0.97 13.42 6.19
N ALA A 2 0.21 12.55 6.84
CA ALA A 2 -0.81 11.77 6.16
C ALA A 2 -1.97 12.69 5.80
N LYS A 3 -2.00 13.21 4.58
CA LYS A 3 -3.19 13.85 4.03
C LYS A 3 -4.31 12.81 4.04
N TYR A 4 -5.28 12.99 4.92
CA TYR A 4 -6.54 12.25 4.89
C TYR A 4 -7.18 12.51 3.52
N VAL A 5 -6.98 11.59 2.62
CA VAL A 5 -7.50 11.67 1.25
C VAL A 5 -8.97 11.31 1.33
N GLY A 6 -9.82 12.31 1.52
CA GLY A 6 -11.26 12.15 1.29
C GLY A 6 -11.46 11.52 -0.09
N TYR A 7 -12.48 10.66 -0.23
CA TYR A 7 -12.81 9.94 -1.46
C TYR A 7 -12.76 10.86 -2.69
N LYS A 8 -11.60 10.94 -3.34
CA LYS A 8 -11.49 11.61 -4.64
C LYS A 8 -12.19 10.71 -5.65
N ARG A 9 -13.09 11.30 -6.44
CA ARG A 9 -13.68 10.56 -7.58
C ARG A 9 -12.55 10.05 -8.47
N PRO A 10 -12.64 8.79 -8.95
CA PRO A 10 -11.64 8.24 -9.83
C PRO A 10 -11.49 9.14 -11.07
N LYS A 11 -10.26 9.40 -11.48
CA LYS A 11 -9.94 10.20 -12.67
C LYS A 11 -10.29 9.42 -13.94
N ASN A 12 -10.04 8.10 -13.93
CA ASN A 12 -10.27 7.23 -15.08
C ASN A 12 -11.04 5.95 -14.69
N THR A 13 -12.35 6.12 -14.39
CA THR A 13 -13.25 5.02 -14.04
C THR A 13 -13.26 3.87 -15.04
N LYS A 14 -13.11 4.18 -16.35
CA LYS A 14 -13.14 3.17 -17.41
C LYS A 14 -11.94 2.23 -17.32
N LYS A 15 -10.75 2.77 -17.05
CA LYS A 15 -9.51 2.00 -16.91
C LYS A 15 -9.54 1.11 -15.66
N ALA A 16 -9.92 1.69 -14.51
CA ALA A 16 -10.05 0.95 -13.25
C ALA A 16 -11.07 -0.19 -13.39
N MET A 17 -12.23 0.08 -14.00
CA MET A 17 -13.24 -0.94 -14.27
C MET A 17 -12.71 -2.04 -15.20
N LYS A 18 -12.01 -1.68 -16.29
CA LYS A 18 -11.44 -2.66 -17.23
C LYS A 18 -10.44 -3.58 -16.53
N ASN A 19 -9.56 -3.03 -15.70
CA ASN A 19 -8.56 -3.80 -14.97
C ASN A 19 -9.24 -4.71 -13.93
N LEU A 20 -10.23 -4.22 -13.18
CA LEU A 20 -11.00 -5.03 -12.25
C LEU A 20 -11.76 -6.17 -12.95
N LEU A 21 -12.40 -5.87 -14.09
CA LEU A 21 -13.08 -6.88 -14.92
C LEU A 21 -12.11 -7.92 -15.50
N ARG A 22 -10.84 -7.59 -15.70
CA ARG A 22 -9.82 -8.56 -16.12
C ARG A 22 -9.60 -9.62 -15.02
N TYR A 23 -9.44 -9.22 -13.75
CA TYR A 23 -9.33 -10.17 -12.63
C TYR A 23 -10.61 -10.99 -12.47
N LEU A 24 -11.77 -10.35 -12.54
CA LEU A 24 -13.06 -11.07 -12.53
C LEU A 24 -13.21 -12.04 -13.69
N GLY A 25 -12.63 -11.73 -14.85
CA GLY A 25 -12.66 -12.57 -16.05
C GLY A 25 -11.99 -13.94 -15.88
N TYR A 26 -11.02 -14.06 -14.97
CA TYR A 26 -10.43 -15.37 -14.63
C TYR A 26 -11.46 -16.30 -13.97
N HIS A 27 -12.47 -15.75 -13.30
CA HIS A 27 -13.52 -16.47 -12.59
C HIS A 27 -14.90 -16.42 -13.30
N LYS A 28 -14.92 -16.15 -14.62
CA LYS A 28 -16.14 -15.91 -15.40
C LYS A 28 -17.24 -16.98 -15.25
N TRP A 29 -16.87 -18.25 -15.14
CA TRP A 29 -17.83 -19.34 -14.98
C TRP A 29 -18.52 -19.33 -13.60
N LEU A 30 -17.76 -19.01 -12.55
CA LEU A 30 -18.34 -18.82 -11.21
C LEU A 30 -19.27 -17.62 -11.16
N LEU A 31 -18.90 -16.51 -11.80
CA LEU A 31 -19.73 -15.30 -11.89
C LEU A 31 -21.02 -15.56 -12.71
N LEU A 32 -20.92 -16.33 -13.78
CA LEU A 32 -22.09 -16.76 -14.55
C LEU A 32 -23.04 -17.62 -13.68
N LEU A 33 -22.49 -18.56 -12.93
CA LEU A 33 -23.29 -19.39 -12.00
C LEU A 33 -23.95 -18.52 -10.92
N VAL A 34 -23.23 -17.54 -10.35
CA VAL A 34 -23.78 -16.55 -9.41
C VAL A 34 -24.94 -15.79 -10.07
N ALA A 35 -24.77 -15.28 -11.30
CA ALA A 35 -25.82 -14.56 -12.01
C ALA A 35 -27.06 -15.42 -12.23
N VAL A 36 -26.91 -16.69 -12.60
CA VAL A 36 -28.01 -17.65 -12.74
C VAL A 36 -28.71 -17.88 -11.40
N LEU A 37 -27.97 -18.10 -10.32
CA LEU A 37 -28.57 -18.31 -9.00
C LEU A 37 -29.28 -17.06 -8.47
N VAL A 38 -28.77 -15.87 -8.75
CA VAL A 38 -29.44 -14.59 -8.45
C VAL A 38 -30.71 -14.45 -9.26
N ALA A 39 -30.72 -14.86 -10.55
CA ALA A 39 -31.90 -14.85 -11.39
C ALA A 39 -32.96 -15.84 -10.88
N ILE A 40 -32.56 -17.04 -10.46
CA ILE A 40 -33.48 -18.03 -9.84
C ILE A 40 -34.09 -17.43 -8.55
N SER A 41 -33.26 -16.90 -7.65
CA SER A 41 -33.75 -16.31 -6.39
C SER A 41 -34.72 -15.14 -6.63
N SER A 42 -34.39 -14.25 -7.58
CA SER A 42 -35.26 -13.13 -7.96
C SER A 42 -36.56 -13.62 -8.62
N GLY A 43 -36.44 -14.61 -9.49
CA GLY A 43 -37.58 -15.25 -10.13
C GLY A 43 -38.55 -15.91 -9.13
N VAL A 44 -37.99 -16.59 -8.12
CA VAL A 44 -38.78 -17.17 -7.03
C VAL A 44 -39.53 -16.08 -6.25
N SER A 45 -38.90 -14.96 -5.94
CA SER A 45 -39.52 -13.84 -5.24
C SER A 45 -40.69 -13.24 -6.04
N ILE A 46 -40.50 -13.07 -7.36
CA ILE A 46 -41.54 -12.55 -8.26
C ILE A 46 -42.67 -13.57 -8.43
N ALA A 47 -42.35 -14.83 -8.75
CA ALA A 47 -43.33 -15.89 -8.92
C ALA A 47 -44.15 -16.15 -7.65
N GLY A 48 -43.48 -16.19 -6.48
CA GLY A 48 -44.15 -16.38 -5.19
C GLY A 48 -45.18 -15.28 -4.89
N THR A 49 -44.89 -14.04 -5.27
CA THR A 49 -45.85 -12.93 -5.15
C THR A 49 -47.03 -13.10 -6.12
N TYR A 50 -46.79 -13.57 -7.34
CA TYR A 50 -47.89 -13.86 -8.30
C TYR A 50 -48.80 -14.98 -7.81
N LEU A 51 -48.26 -16.00 -7.19
CA LEU A 51 -49.01 -17.14 -6.69
C LEU A 51 -50.01 -16.80 -5.57
N ILE A 52 -49.93 -15.63 -4.96
CA ILE A 52 -50.96 -15.13 -4.04
C ILE A 52 -52.30 -15.01 -4.73
N ARG A 53 -52.31 -14.66 -6.03
CA ARG A 53 -53.53 -14.54 -6.82
C ARG A 53 -54.32 -15.87 -6.90
N PRO A 54 -53.79 -17.00 -7.43
CA PRO A 54 -54.52 -18.26 -7.46
C PRO A 54 -54.81 -18.79 -6.03
N VAL A 55 -53.96 -18.56 -5.04
CA VAL A 55 -54.25 -18.95 -3.64
C VAL A 55 -55.55 -18.34 -3.15
N ILE A 56 -55.81 -17.08 -3.46
CA ILE A 56 -57.02 -16.39 -3.03
C ILE A 56 -58.21 -16.78 -3.93
N ASN A 57 -58.07 -16.66 -5.24
CA ASN A 57 -59.19 -16.80 -6.18
C ASN A 57 -59.63 -18.23 -6.37
N ASP A 58 -58.69 -19.18 -6.47
CA ASP A 58 -59.00 -20.55 -6.90
C ASP A 58 -59.15 -21.51 -5.73
N TYR A 59 -58.64 -21.17 -4.55
CA TYR A 59 -58.69 -22.05 -3.37
C TYR A 59 -59.35 -21.40 -2.15
N ALA A 60 -58.99 -20.16 -1.77
CA ALA A 60 -59.50 -19.56 -0.53
C ALA A 60 -60.96 -19.11 -0.68
N ILE A 61 -61.32 -18.42 -1.78
CA ILE A 61 -62.71 -17.96 -2.02
C ILE A 61 -63.65 -19.14 -2.23
N PRO A 62 -63.31 -20.18 -3.02
CA PRO A 62 -64.16 -21.36 -3.17
C PRO A 62 -64.19 -22.28 -1.95
N GLY A 63 -63.29 -22.13 -0.97
CA GLY A 63 -63.22 -22.97 0.23
C GLY A 63 -62.57 -24.34 0.04
N ASP A 64 -61.79 -24.54 -1.04
CA ASP A 64 -61.03 -25.79 -1.29
C ASP A 64 -59.80 -25.89 -0.36
N ILE A 65 -60.03 -26.38 0.86
CA ILE A 65 -58.97 -26.56 1.86
C ILE A 65 -57.86 -27.55 1.40
N PRO A 66 -58.19 -28.71 0.82
CA PRO A 66 -57.15 -29.63 0.31
C PRO A 66 -56.33 -29.04 -0.82
N GLY A 67 -56.91 -28.25 -1.72
CA GLY A 67 -56.23 -27.54 -2.78
C GLY A 67 -55.30 -26.44 -2.21
N LEU A 68 -55.81 -25.69 -1.24
CA LEU A 68 -55.06 -24.65 -0.55
C LEU A 68 -53.78 -25.21 0.12
N ILE A 69 -53.89 -26.34 0.85
CA ILE A 69 -52.75 -26.98 1.51
C ILE A 69 -51.71 -27.43 0.47
N ARG A 70 -52.13 -28.03 -0.64
CA ARG A 70 -51.21 -28.44 -1.73
C ARG A 70 -50.50 -27.25 -2.32
N MET A 71 -51.21 -26.14 -2.56
CA MET A 71 -50.62 -24.90 -3.10
C MET A 71 -49.63 -24.24 -2.12
N MET A 72 -49.97 -24.23 -0.83
CA MET A 72 -49.04 -23.70 0.21
C MET A 72 -47.78 -24.57 0.32
N LEU A 73 -47.87 -25.89 0.22
CA LEU A 73 -46.71 -26.78 0.16
C LEU A 73 -45.84 -26.50 -1.08
N ALA A 74 -46.48 -26.33 -2.26
CA ALA A 74 -45.77 -25.99 -3.49
C ALA A 74 -45.05 -24.64 -3.38
N MET A 75 -45.68 -23.61 -2.79
CA MET A 75 -45.05 -22.32 -2.47
C MET A 75 -43.93 -22.48 -1.48
N GLY A 76 -44.09 -23.33 -0.46
CA GLY A 76 -43.01 -23.63 0.52
C GLY A 76 -41.76 -24.21 -0.16
N ILE A 77 -41.96 -25.18 -1.08
CA ILE A 77 -40.86 -25.76 -1.87
C ILE A 77 -40.20 -24.69 -2.75
N LEU A 78 -41.01 -23.86 -3.42
CA LEU A 78 -40.53 -22.77 -4.26
C LEU A 78 -39.63 -21.79 -3.46
N TYR A 79 -40.11 -21.34 -2.29
CA TYR A 79 -39.34 -20.46 -1.42
C TYR A 79 -38.08 -21.14 -0.88
N LEU A 80 -38.13 -22.43 -0.54
CA LEU A 80 -36.95 -23.18 -0.11
C LEU A 80 -35.88 -23.20 -1.22
N CYS A 81 -36.27 -23.42 -2.49
CA CYS A 81 -35.38 -23.30 -3.64
C CYS A 81 -34.75 -21.88 -3.72
N GLY A 82 -35.55 -20.84 -3.49
CA GLY A 82 -35.07 -19.45 -3.45
C GLY A 82 -34.04 -19.20 -2.33
N VAL A 83 -34.30 -19.75 -1.14
CA VAL A 83 -33.34 -19.65 0.00
C VAL A 83 -32.06 -20.41 -0.32
N CYS A 84 -32.14 -21.62 -0.85
CA CYS A 84 -30.96 -22.39 -1.26
C CYS A 84 -30.14 -21.65 -2.32
N ALA A 85 -30.82 -21.08 -3.34
CA ALA A 85 -30.16 -20.28 -4.37
C ALA A 85 -29.46 -19.03 -3.77
N THR A 86 -30.14 -18.34 -2.84
CA THR A 86 -29.59 -17.18 -2.13
C THR A 86 -28.36 -17.55 -1.32
N PHE A 87 -28.42 -18.62 -0.54
CA PHE A 87 -27.29 -19.13 0.22
C PHE A 87 -26.11 -19.48 -0.70
N ALA A 88 -26.40 -20.21 -1.77
CA ALA A 88 -25.39 -20.66 -2.73
C ALA A 88 -24.69 -19.49 -3.42
N TYR A 89 -25.42 -18.51 -3.96
CA TYR A 89 -24.77 -17.39 -4.64
C TYR A 89 -23.95 -16.50 -3.67
N ASN A 90 -24.44 -16.28 -2.44
CA ASN A 90 -23.67 -15.52 -1.46
C ASN A 90 -22.37 -16.23 -1.10
N ARG A 91 -22.41 -17.54 -0.86
CA ARG A 91 -21.21 -18.34 -0.56
C ARG A 91 -20.21 -18.34 -1.70
N LEU A 92 -20.69 -18.52 -2.94
CA LEU A 92 -19.84 -18.47 -4.14
C LEU A 92 -19.24 -17.09 -4.34
N MET A 93 -20.01 -16.02 -4.10
CA MET A 93 -19.53 -14.66 -4.27
C MET A 93 -18.43 -14.29 -3.28
N VAL A 94 -18.60 -14.67 -2.00
CA VAL A 94 -17.56 -14.51 -0.98
C VAL A 94 -16.28 -15.26 -1.38
N HIS A 95 -16.42 -16.51 -1.83
CA HIS A 95 -15.27 -17.31 -2.27
C HIS A 95 -14.54 -16.66 -3.46
N THR A 96 -15.28 -16.27 -4.49
CA THR A 96 -14.72 -15.62 -5.69
C THR A 96 -14.07 -14.30 -5.37
N SER A 97 -14.69 -13.47 -4.53
CA SER A 97 -14.15 -12.20 -4.08
C SER A 97 -12.82 -12.38 -3.34
N GLN A 98 -12.74 -13.36 -2.43
CA GLN A 98 -11.50 -13.65 -1.71
C GLN A 98 -10.36 -14.13 -2.63
N GLN A 99 -10.69 -14.94 -3.64
CA GLN A 99 -9.70 -15.34 -4.65
C GLN A 99 -9.15 -14.14 -5.43
N VAL A 100 -10.05 -13.29 -5.96
CA VAL A 100 -9.67 -12.08 -6.71
C VAL A 100 -8.81 -11.15 -5.86
N VAL A 101 -9.19 -10.93 -4.60
CA VAL A 101 -8.42 -10.07 -3.67
C VAL A 101 -7.05 -10.66 -3.36
N THR A 102 -6.95 -11.97 -3.18
CA THR A 102 -5.67 -12.66 -2.97
C THR A 102 -4.75 -12.50 -4.19
N GLU A 103 -5.29 -12.63 -5.40
CA GLU A 103 -4.54 -12.40 -6.64
C GLU A 103 -4.06 -10.95 -6.74
N ILE A 104 -4.94 -9.97 -6.49
CA ILE A 104 -4.57 -8.54 -6.48
C ILE A 104 -3.45 -8.26 -5.46
N ARG A 105 -3.57 -8.76 -4.23
CA ARG A 105 -2.53 -8.57 -3.19
C ARG A 105 -1.22 -9.21 -3.58
N ARG A 106 -1.24 -10.42 -4.14
CA ARG A 106 -0.05 -11.12 -4.62
C ARG A 106 0.65 -10.33 -5.73
N ASP A 107 -0.11 -9.92 -6.74
CA ASP A 107 0.45 -9.23 -7.90
C ASP A 107 0.93 -7.82 -7.52
N LEU A 108 0.21 -7.11 -6.64
CA LEU A 108 0.63 -5.84 -6.07
C LEU A 108 1.93 -5.96 -5.29
N PHE A 109 2.06 -6.98 -4.42
CA PHE A 109 3.28 -7.21 -3.65
C PHE A 109 4.45 -7.58 -4.55
N ALA A 110 4.24 -8.48 -5.52
CA ALA A 110 5.27 -8.86 -6.47
C ALA A 110 5.74 -7.69 -7.34
N HIS A 111 4.84 -6.75 -7.65
CA HIS A 111 5.20 -5.57 -8.44
C HIS A 111 5.97 -4.54 -7.60
N ILE A 112 5.53 -4.25 -6.37
CA ILE A 112 6.20 -3.26 -5.51
C ILE A 112 7.65 -3.64 -5.19
N GLN A 113 7.97 -4.95 -5.13
CA GLN A 113 9.34 -5.42 -4.94
C GLN A 113 10.27 -5.11 -6.13
N LYS A 114 9.71 -4.77 -7.28
CA LYS A 114 10.46 -4.45 -8.50
C LYS A 114 10.59 -2.95 -8.76
N LEU A 115 9.97 -2.12 -7.94
CA LEU A 115 10.01 -0.67 -8.13
C LEU A 115 11.37 -0.09 -7.71
N PRO A 116 11.84 0.98 -8.39
CA PRO A 116 13.07 1.66 -8.05
C PRO A 116 12.95 2.38 -6.68
N LEU A 117 14.08 2.60 -6.02
CA LEU A 117 14.14 3.28 -4.72
C LEU A 117 13.53 4.69 -4.78
N SER A 118 13.67 5.38 -5.91
CA SER A 118 13.08 6.70 -6.16
C SER A 118 11.57 6.75 -5.94
N TYR A 119 10.87 5.64 -6.21
CA TYR A 119 9.44 5.53 -5.94
C TYR A 119 9.14 5.56 -4.44
N PHE A 120 9.94 4.84 -3.63
CA PHE A 120 9.78 4.79 -2.17
C PHE A 120 10.15 6.11 -1.50
N ASP A 121 11.15 6.82 -2.04
CA ASP A 121 11.56 8.14 -1.53
C ASP A 121 10.49 9.21 -1.81
N ALA A 122 9.72 9.06 -2.89
CA ALA A 122 8.64 9.98 -3.27
C ALA A 122 7.31 9.72 -2.54
N HIS A 123 7.14 8.56 -1.88
CA HIS A 123 5.87 8.14 -1.26
C HIS A 123 6.05 7.75 0.21
N THR A 124 5.08 8.09 1.05
CA THR A 124 5.12 7.70 2.46
C THR A 124 4.77 6.23 2.65
N HIS A 125 5.38 5.57 3.65
CA HIS A 125 5.06 4.18 4.01
C HIS A 125 3.55 3.99 4.29
N GLY A 126 2.91 4.96 4.96
CA GLY A 126 1.48 4.93 5.23
C GLY A 126 0.61 4.96 3.97
N GLU A 127 1.04 5.69 2.94
CA GLU A 127 0.35 5.72 1.65
C GLU A 127 0.43 4.35 0.97
N LEU A 128 1.61 3.74 0.92
CA LEU A 128 1.81 2.41 0.33
C LEU A 128 1.01 1.34 1.09
N MET A 129 1.06 1.35 2.43
CA MET A 129 0.28 0.42 3.25
C MET A 129 -1.22 0.56 3.04
N SER A 130 -1.73 1.79 2.85
CA SER A 130 -3.15 2.03 2.56
C SER A 130 -3.62 1.35 1.27
N ARG A 131 -2.72 1.12 0.28
CA ARG A 131 -3.07 0.36 -0.94
C ARG A 131 -3.35 -1.11 -0.62
N PHE A 132 -2.56 -1.72 0.28
CA PHE A 132 -2.71 -3.14 0.68
C PHE A 132 -3.87 -3.39 1.62
N THR A 133 -4.27 -2.39 2.40
CA THR A 133 -5.33 -2.47 3.41
C THR A 133 -6.61 -1.81 2.89
N ASN A 134 -6.77 -0.52 3.09
CA ASN A 134 -8.02 0.21 2.86
C ASN A 134 -8.54 0.11 1.42
N ASP A 135 -7.64 0.25 0.42
CA ASP A 135 -8.06 0.22 -0.98
C ASP A 135 -8.49 -1.18 -1.41
N VAL A 136 -7.72 -2.21 -1.03
CA VAL A 136 -8.05 -3.61 -1.32
C VAL A 136 -9.31 -4.04 -0.57
N ASP A 137 -9.49 -3.64 0.69
CA ASP A 137 -10.68 -3.97 1.49
C ASP A 137 -11.94 -3.31 0.90
N THR A 138 -11.83 -2.07 0.41
CA THR A 138 -12.93 -1.38 -0.29
C THR A 138 -13.32 -2.12 -1.57
N VAL A 139 -12.35 -2.61 -2.35
CA VAL A 139 -12.59 -3.43 -3.54
C VAL A 139 -13.25 -4.76 -3.14
N GLN A 140 -12.76 -5.41 -2.09
CA GLN A 140 -13.33 -6.66 -1.57
C GLN A 140 -14.79 -6.51 -1.17
N GLU A 141 -15.12 -5.46 -0.41
CA GLU A 141 -16.49 -5.20 0.06
C GLU A 141 -17.44 -4.97 -1.12
N ALA A 142 -17.00 -4.19 -2.11
CA ALA A 142 -17.77 -3.99 -3.33
C ALA A 142 -17.97 -5.28 -4.13
N LEU A 143 -16.96 -6.12 -4.24
CA LEU A 143 -17.09 -7.42 -4.92
C LEU A 143 -18.03 -8.35 -4.17
N ASN A 144 -17.97 -8.42 -2.84
CA ASN A 144 -18.80 -9.32 -2.04
C ASN A 144 -20.30 -9.05 -2.20
N GLY A 145 -20.72 -7.80 -2.15
CA GLY A 145 -22.15 -7.44 -2.08
C GLY A 145 -22.68 -6.77 -3.33
N THR A 146 -21.94 -5.80 -3.88
CA THR A 146 -22.44 -4.88 -4.90
C THR A 146 -22.81 -5.57 -6.21
N PHE A 147 -22.00 -6.54 -6.66
CA PHE A 147 -22.25 -7.26 -7.92
C PHE A 147 -23.58 -8.02 -7.90
N SER A 148 -23.79 -8.86 -6.88
CA SER A 148 -25.02 -9.64 -6.75
C SER A 148 -26.24 -8.75 -6.51
N MET A 149 -26.10 -7.71 -5.66
CA MET A 149 -27.20 -6.78 -5.35
C MET A 149 -27.62 -5.92 -6.54
N LEU A 150 -26.68 -5.49 -7.39
CA LEU A 150 -27.03 -4.75 -8.63
C LEU A 150 -27.83 -5.62 -9.59
N ILE A 151 -27.41 -6.87 -9.81
CA ILE A 151 -28.14 -7.81 -10.66
C ILE A 151 -29.52 -8.09 -10.07
N GLN A 152 -29.58 -8.39 -8.77
CA GLN A 152 -30.83 -8.67 -8.07
C GLN A 152 -31.79 -7.48 -8.12
N SER A 153 -31.31 -6.26 -7.81
CA SER A 153 -32.15 -5.05 -7.83
C SER A 153 -32.71 -4.77 -9.23
N PHE A 154 -31.89 -4.97 -10.27
CA PHE A 154 -32.32 -4.82 -11.65
C PHE A 154 -33.40 -5.85 -12.03
N LEU A 155 -33.18 -7.13 -11.68
CA LEU A 155 -34.14 -8.20 -11.98
C LEU A 155 -35.44 -8.04 -11.21
N ILE A 156 -35.37 -7.69 -9.92
CA ILE A 156 -36.57 -7.45 -9.11
C ILE A 156 -37.35 -6.23 -9.62
N LEU A 157 -36.67 -5.12 -9.93
CA LEU A 157 -37.35 -3.92 -10.43
C LEU A 157 -38.02 -4.17 -11.77
N THR A 158 -37.31 -4.75 -12.75
CA THR A 158 -37.86 -5.05 -14.08
C THR A 158 -38.96 -6.08 -14.01
N GLY A 159 -38.76 -7.17 -13.25
CA GLY A 159 -39.77 -8.22 -13.09
C GLY A 159 -41.02 -7.73 -12.35
N THR A 160 -40.86 -6.94 -11.28
CA THR A 160 -41.98 -6.35 -10.55
C THR A 160 -42.77 -5.37 -11.42
N LEU A 161 -42.11 -4.50 -12.18
CA LEU A 161 -42.79 -3.59 -13.11
C LEU A 161 -43.51 -4.36 -14.20
N SER A 162 -42.91 -5.40 -14.79
CA SER A 162 -43.54 -6.25 -15.78
C SER A 162 -44.83 -6.91 -15.24
N MET A 163 -44.76 -7.44 -14.01
CA MET A 163 -45.92 -8.06 -13.37
C MET A 163 -47.02 -7.05 -13.03
N LEU A 164 -46.66 -5.83 -12.60
CA LEU A 164 -47.64 -4.76 -12.39
C LEU A 164 -48.40 -4.43 -13.68
N PHE A 165 -47.69 -4.34 -14.82
CA PHE A 165 -48.33 -4.14 -16.13
C PHE A 165 -49.24 -5.30 -16.54
N VAL A 166 -48.80 -6.53 -16.33
CA VAL A 166 -49.60 -7.75 -16.65
C VAL A 166 -50.87 -7.81 -15.81
N LEU A 167 -50.79 -7.45 -14.52
CA LEU A 167 -51.94 -7.51 -13.62
C LEU A 167 -52.92 -6.36 -13.86
N SER A 168 -52.45 -5.12 -14.03
CA SER A 168 -53.30 -3.97 -14.35
C SER A 168 -52.49 -2.79 -14.89
N ALA A 169 -52.49 -2.61 -16.20
CA ALA A 169 -51.79 -1.49 -16.85
C ALA A 169 -52.29 -0.11 -16.38
N ARG A 170 -53.61 0.02 -16.10
CA ARG A 170 -54.21 1.29 -15.65
C ARG A 170 -53.72 1.73 -14.27
N LEU A 171 -53.69 0.79 -13.32
CA LEU A 171 -53.18 1.08 -11.97
C LEU A 171 -51.64 1.31 -11.98
N THR A 172 -50.92 0.68 -12.90
CA THR A 172 -49.48 0.80 -13.01
C THR A 172 -49.04 2.23 -13.38
N LEU A 173 -49.87 3.02 -14.07
CA LEU A 173 -49.62 4.44 -14.33
C LEU A 173 -49.49 5.25 -13.03
N ILE A 174 -50.32 4.91 -12.00
CA ILE A 174 -50.22 5.52 -10.66
C ILE A 174 -48.88 5.20 -10.03
N VAL A 175 -48.47 3.92 -10.05
CA VAL A 175 -47.18 3.47 -9.49
C VAL A 175 -46.03 4.14 -10.19
N LEU A 176 -46.03 4.26 -11.53
CA LEU A 176 -45.01 4.94 -12.30
C LEU A 176 -44.87 6.42 -11.93
N LEU A 177 -46.01 7.11 -11.69
CA LEU A 177 -46.00 8.50 -11.23
C LEU A 177 -45.23 8.65 -9.89
N PHE A 178 -45.53 7.73 -8.93
CA PHE A 178 -44.85 7.73 -7.63
C PHE A 178 -43.39 7.33 -7.74
N LEU A 179 -43.02 6.39 -8.60
CA LEU A 179 -41.61 6.03 -8.83
C LEU A 179 -40.86 7.20 -9.48
N ALA A 180 -41.47 7.91 -10.43
CA ALA A 180 -40.89 9.12 -11.01
C ALA A 180 -40.69 10.23 -9.95
N ALA A 181 -41.71 10.47 -9.10
CA ALA A 181 -41.63 11.43 -7.99
C ALA A 181 -40.54 11.06 -6.99
N SER A 182 -40.41 9.76 -6.62
CA SER A 182 -39.33 9.25 -5.77
C SER A 182 -37.96 9.43 -6.43
N GLY A 183 -37.82 9.11 -7.70
CA GLY A 183 -36.58 9.33 -8.46
C GLY A 183 -36.16 10.80 -8.51
N PHE A 184 -37.12 11.69 -8.74
CA PHE A 184 -36.88 13.14 -8.70
C PHE A 184 -36.45 13.60 -7.30
N PHE A 185 -37.11 13.13 -6.24
CA PHE A 185 -36.74 13.43 -4.86
C PHE A 185 -35.31 12.94 -4.53
N ILE A 186 -34.97 11.70 -4.91
CA ILE A 186 -33.62 11.13 -4.74
C ILE A 186 -32.58 12.01 -5.44
N TRP A 187 -32.84 12.42 -6.68
CA TRP A 187 -31.93 13.28 -7.44
C TRP A 187 -31.75 14.67 -6.78
N TYR A 188 -32.87 15.31 -6.39
CA TYR A 188 -32.85 16.62 -5.72
C TYR A 188 -32.12 16.57 -4.37
N ASN A 189 -32.48 15.59 -3.52
CA ASN A 189 -31.89 15.39 -2.22
C ASN A 189 -30.40 15.05 -2.32
N GLY A 190 -30.02 14.17 -3.25
CA GLY A 190 -28.63 13.79 -3.50
C GLY A 190 -27.75 14.98 -3.87
N LYS A 191 -28.25 15.92 -4.68
CA LYS A 191 -27.51 17.14 -5.01
C LYS A 191 -27.29 18.04 -3.80
N ARG A 192 -28.28 18.18 -2.92
CA ARG A 192 -28.20 18.94 -1.67
C ARG A 192 -27.31 18.27 -0.64
N SER A 193 -27.52 17.00 -0.40
CA SER A 193 -26.73 16.17 0.51
C SER A 193 -25.24 16.22 0.17
N LYS A 194 -24.88 16.11 -1.12
CA LYS A 194 -23.49 16.21 -1.58
C LYS A 194 -22.82 17.53 -1.17
N LYS A 195 -23.54 18.67 -1.30
CA LYS A 195 -23.01 19.99 -0.92
C LYS A 195 -22.67 20.03 0.57
N TYR A 196 -23.59 19.60 1.42
CA TYR A 196 -23.39 19.62 2.87
C TYR A 196 -22.40 18.58 3.36
N PHE A 197 -22.34 17.42 2.69
CA PHE A 197 -21.35 16.39 2.99
C PHE A 197 -19.91 16.87 2.68
N ASN A 198 -19.71 17.60 1.59
CA ASN A 198 -18.40 18.19 1.28
C ASN A 198 -17.99 19.22 2.36
N ALA A 199 -18.94 20.08 2.80
CA ALA A 199 -18.68 21.04 3.88
C ALA A 199 -18.36 20.33 5.22
N GLN A 200 -19.03 19.22 5.52
CA GLN A 200 -18.70 18.38 6.67
C GLN A 200 -17.30 17.80 6.59
N GLN A 201 -16.90 17.26 5.43
CA GLN A 201 -15.56 16.70 5.24
C GLN A 201 -14.46 17.77 5.39
N GLU A 202 -14.72 18.98 4.87
CA GLU A 202 -13.79 20.10 5.02
C GLU A 202 -13.64 20.52 6.51
N ALA A 203 -14.75 20.63 7.22
CA ALA A 203 -14.73 20.94 8.64
C ALA A 203 -14.07 19.82 9.48
N LEU A 204 -14.30 18.54 9.14
CA LEU A 204 -13.67 17.40 9.79
C LEU A 204 -12.15 17.38 9.55
N ALA A 205 -11.71 17.66 8.32
CA ALA A 205 -10.29 17.78 8.02
C ALA A 205 -9.61 18.89 8.81
N ALA A 206 -10.28 20.03 9.00
CA ALA A 206 -9.77 21.14 9.82
C ALA A 206 -9.65 20.79 11.30
N VAL A 207 -10.60 20.02 11.85
CA VAL A 207 -10.52 19.53 13.24
C VAL A 207 -9.42 18.50 13.39
N ASN A 208 -9.35 17.52 12.50
CA ASN A 208 -8.32 16.47 12.55
C ASN A 208 -6.91 17.05 12.42
N GLY A 209 -6.70 17.99 11.48
CA GLY A 209 -5.40 18.64 11.32
C GLY A 209 -4.97 19.41 12.57
N PHE A 210 -5.91 20.11 13.22
CA PHE A 210 -5.63 20.80 14.48
C PHE A 210 -5.28 19.83 15.61
N VAL A 211 -6.04 18.73 15.76
CA VAL A 211 -5.76 17.70 16.79
C VAL A 211 -4.38 17.05 16.54
N GLU A 212 -4.03 16.75 15.28
CA GLU A 212 -2.72 16.20 14.91
C GLU A 212 -1.59 17.17 15.29
N GLU A 213 -1.75 18.47 14.96
CA GLU A 213 -0.78 19.52 15.28
C GLU A 213 -0.59 19.66 16.80
N MET A 214 -1.67 19.76 17.57
CA MET A 214 -1.61 19.89 19.03
C MET A 214 -1.03 18.62 19.69
N THR A 215 -1.39 17.43 19.19
CA THR A 215 -0.84 16.18 19.72
C THR A 215 0.66 16.07 19.47
N ALA A 216 1.12 16.45 18.27
CA ALA A 216 2.55 16.48 17.94
C ALA A 216 3.30 17.55 18.76
N GLY A 217 2.67 18.71 18.97
CA GLY A 217 3.22 19.85 19.71
C GLY A 217 2.98 19.81 21.23
N GLN A 218 2.39 18.74 21.80
CA GLN A 218 1.92 18.73 23.19
C GLN A 218 2.98 19.09 24.24
N LYS A 219 4.25 18.74 24.02
CA LYS A 219 5.33 19.16 24.93
C LYS A 219 5.52 20.67 24.94
N VAL A 220 5.38 21.31 23.77
CA VAL A 220 5.48 22.78 23.62
C VAL A 220 4.27 23.45 24.27
N GLU A 221 3.06 22.97 23.97
CA GLU A 221 1.82 23.43 24.58
C GLU A 221 1.89 23.43 26.12
N LYS A 222 2.38 22.31 26.71
CA LYS A 222 2.56 22.17 28.17
C LYS A 222 3.58 23.15 28.76
N VAL A 223 4.72 23.34 28.08
CA VAL A 223 5.78 24.25 28.56
C VAL A 223 5.30 25.70 28.57
N PHE A 224 4.49 26.10 27.59
CA PHE A 224 3.99 27.47 27.45
C PHE A 224 2.60 27.70 28.06
N ASN A 225 1.95 26.68 28.67
CA ASN A 225 0.63 26.72 29.30
C ASN A 225 -0.48 27.25 28.37
N HIS A 226 -0.49 26.79 27.11
CA HIS A 226 -1.44 27.24 26.07
C HIS A 226 -2.74 26.43 26.04
N GLU A 227 -2.94 25.42 26.89
CA GLU A 227 -4.06 24.48 26.84
C GLU A 227 -5.44 25.14 26.80
N LYS A 228 -5.61 26.27 27.51
CA LYS A 228 -6.89 26.99 27.53
C LYS A 228 -7.21 27.64 26.19
N GLN A 229 -6.22 28.28 25.59
CA GLN A 229 -6.36 28.95 24.29
C GLN A 229 -6.60 27.95 23.18
N ASP A 230 -5.84 26.85 23.19
CA ASP A 230 -5.97 25.77 22.21
C ASP A 230 -7.32 25.05 22.35
N LEU A 231 -7.84 24.90 23.57
CA LEU A 231 -9.19 24.40 23.81
C LEU A 231 -10.27 25.33 23.22
N GLU A 232 -10.11 26.63 23.37
CA GLU A 232 -11.07 27.61 22.81
C GLU A 232 -11.06 27.54 21.27
N GLU A 233 -9.90 27.45 20.67
CA GLU A 233 -9.76 27.30 19.19
C GLU A 233 -10.33 25.97 18.71
N PHE A 234 -10.08 24.88 19.44
CA PHE A 234 -10.71 23.58 19.15
C PHE A 234 -12.24 23.66 19.19
N LEU A 235 -12.80 24.29 20.22
CA LEU A 235 -14.26 24.44 20.36
C LEU A 235 -14.88 25.20 19.19
N VAL A 236 -14.23 26.25 18.69
CA VAL A 236 -14.68 26.99 17.50
C VAL A 236 -14.70 26.09 16.25
N ARG A 237 -13.64 25.31 16.02
CA ARG A 237 -13.56 24.37 14.89
C ARG A 237 -14.59 23.25 15.03
N ASN A 238 -14.74 22.72 16.25
CA ASN A 238 -15.69 21.65 16.55
C ASN A 238 -17.15 22.11 16.39
N GLU A 239 -17.46 23.37 16.73
CA GLU A 239 -18.80 23.94 16.49
C GLU A 239 -19.11 24.11 15.00
N LYS A 240 -18.11 24.48 14.18
CA LYS A 240 -18.25 24.48 12.71
C LYS A 240 -18.53 23.08 12.17
N LEU A 241 -17.79 22.08 12.68
CA LEU A 241 -18.01 20.68 12.31
C LEU A 241 -19.40 20.22 12.74
N ARG A 242 -19.85 20.54 13.96
CA ARG A 242 -21.18 20.20 14.45
C ARG A 242 -22.28 20.74 13.53
N LYS A 243 -22.20 22.02 13.13
CA LYS A 243 -23.18 22.66 12.23
C LYS A 243 -23.16 22.00 10.83
N ALA A 244 -21.97 21.77 10.27
CA ALA A 244 -21.82 21.12 8.97
C ALA A 244 -22.35 19.68 9.00
N SER A 245 -22.02 18.91 10.05
CA SER A 245 -22.48 17.54 10.26
C SER A 245 -24.00 17.47 10.44
N THR A 246 -24.57 18.38 11.24
CA THR A 246 -26.03 18.44 11.41
C THR A 246 -26.73 18.63 10.06
N ASN A 247 -26.28 19.60 9.25
CA ASN A 247 -26.86 19.84 7.93
C ASN A 247 -26.68 18.63 6.98
N ALA A 248 -25.49 18.03 6.96
CA ALA A 248 -25.21 16.86 6.13
C ALA A 248 -26.08 15.66 6.51
N LEU A 249 -26.18 15.36 7.82
CA LEU A 249 -26.99 14.26 8.34
C LEU A 249 -28.49 14.51 8.17
N THR A 250 -28.96 15.75 8.31
CA THR A 250 -30.37 16.10 8.06
C THR A 250 -30.75 15.80 6.60
N TRP A 251 -29.98 16.28 5.63
CA TRP A 251 -30.29 16.05 4.21
C TRP A 251 -30.08 14.58 3.80
N SER A 252 -29.03 13.91 4.27
CA SER A 252 -28.85 12.49 3.97
C SER A 252 -29.86 11.60 4.68
N GLY A 253 -30.17 11.92 5.95
CA GLY A 253 -31.11 11.17 6.77
C GLY A 253 -32.57 11.29 6.33
N MET A 254 -32.96 12.34 5.59
CA MET A 254 -34.30 12.47 5.01
C MET A 254 -34.57 11.50 3.87
N LEU A 255 -33.55 10.94 3.22
CA LEU A 255 -33.73 10.11 2.02
C LEU A 255 -34.60 8.89 2.30
N VAL A 256 -34.29 8.13 3.33
CA VAL A 256 -35.00 6.87 3.63
C VAL A 256 -36.42 7.13 4.16
N PRO A 257 -36.63 7.97 5.20
CA PRO A 257 -38.00 8.21 5.72
C PRO A 257 -38.97 8.76 4.68
N VAL A 258 -38.53 9.73 3.85
CA VAL A 258 -39.39 10.32 2.83
C VAL A 258 -39.73 9.28 1.76
N ASN A 259 -38.76 8.51 1.28
CA ASN A 259 -39.01 7.45 0.29
C ASN A 259 -39.94 6.35 0.83
N VAL A 260 -39.77 5.96 2.09
CA VAL A 260 -40.65 5.01 2.76
C VAL A 260 -42.07 5.59 2.88
N SER A 261 -42.22 6.87 3.29
CA SER A 261 -43.53 7.53 3.36
C SER A 261 -44.21 7.63 1.99
N MET A 262 -43.44 7.97 0.93
CA MET A 262 -43.94 7.98 -0.45
C MET A 262 -44.40 6.57 -0.90
N SER A 263 -43.66 5.54 -0.49
CA SER A 263 -44.05 4.14 -0.78
C SER A 263 -45.36 3.74 -0.09
N TYR A 264 -45.55 4.11 1.18
CA TYR A 264 -46.82 3.87 1.89
C TYR A 264 -47.98 4.66 1.27
N PHE A 265 -47.73 5.90 0.87
CA PHE A 265 -48.74 6.72 0.21
C PHE A 265 -49.13 6.12 -1.17
N ASN A 266 -48.13 5.70 -1.97
CA ASN A 266 -48.38 4.96 -3.21
C ASN A 266 -49.21 3.69 -2.96
N TYR A 267 -48.84 2.91 -1.92
CA TYR A 267 -49.58 1.72 -1.54
C TYR A 267 -51.06 2.06 -1.20
N GLY A 268 -51.31 3.09 -0.38
CA GLY A 268 -52.64 3.55 0.01
C GLY A 268 -53.51 3.98 -1.20
N VAL A 269 -52.92 4.82 -2.08
CA VAL A 269 -53.60 5.27 -3.31
C VAL A 269 -53.90 4.09 -4.24
N SER A 270 -52.93 3.18 -4.41
CA SER A 270 -53.09 1.97 -5.23
C SER A 270 -54.14 1.02 -4.64
N ALA A 271 -54.22 0.89 -3.30
CA ALA A 271 -55.21 0.10 -2.61
C ALA A 271 -56.63 0.68 -2.78
N ALA A 272 -56.79 2.00 -2.63
CA ALA A 272 -58.06 2.67 -2.83
C ALA A 272 -58.55 2.55 -4.30
N ALA A 273 -57.70 2.87 -5.27
CA ALA A 273 -58.04 2.77 -6.68
C ALA A 273 -58.28 1.31 -7.11
N GLY A 274 -57.44 0.38 -6.64
CA GLY A 274 -57.62 -1.06 -6.89
C GLY A 274 -58.89 -1.64 -6.24
N GLY A 275 -59.24 -1.15 -5.03
CA GLY A 275 -60.49 -1.50 -4.37
C GLY A 275 -61.70 -1.03 -5.16
N ILE A 276 -61.71 0.17 -5.73
CA ILE A 276 -62.76 0.65 -6.63
C ILE A 276 -62.83 -0.26 -7.87
N PHE A 277 -61.69 -0.66 -8.47
CA PHE A 277 -61.67 -1.57 -9.61
C PHE A 277 -62.21 -2.96 -9.26
N ALA A 278 -61.97 -3.45 -8.05
CA ALA A 278 -62.50 -4.72 -7.58
C ALA A 278 -64.03 -4.66 -7.36
N LEU A 279 -64.55 -3.57 -6.75
CA LEU A 279 -65.96 -3.35 -6.53
C LEU A 279 -66.74 -3.18 -7.86
N THR A 280 -66.10 -2.60 -8.88
CA THR A 280 -66.70 -2.41 -10.22
C THR A 280 -66.52 -3.61 -11.14
N GLY A 281 -65.96 -4.72 -10.64
CA GLY A 281 -65.78 -5.96 -11.40
C GLY A 281 -64.64 -5.94 -12.44
N HIS A 282 -63.80 -4.92 -12.42
CA HIS A 282 -62.65 -4.81 -13.34
C HIS A 282 -61.39 -5.54 -12.85
N MET A 283 -61.37 -6.02 -11.61
CA MET A 283 -60.24 -6.73 -11.00
C MET A 283 -60.75 -7.73 -9.96
N ASP A 284 -60.18 -8.93 -9.90
CA ASP A 284 -60.46 -9.89 -8.83
C ASP A 284 -59.61 -9.59 -7.56
N LEU A 285 -60.07 -10.11 -6.39
CA LEU A 285 -59.42 -9.85 -5.09
C LEU A 285 -58.03 -10.43 -5.01
N GLY A 286 -57.77 -11.59 -5.60
CA GLY A 286 -56.44 -12.18 -5.61
C GLY A 286 -55.43 -11.36 -6.45
N THR A 287 -55.93 -10.82 -7.58
CA THR A 287 -55.12 -9.90 -8.40
C THR A 287 -54.78 -8.62 -7.63
N LEU A 288 -55.77 -8.03 -6.91
CA LEU A 288 -55.55 -6.86 -6.09
C LEU A 288 -54.50 -7.14 -5.00
N ALA A 289 -54.63 -8.28 -4.30
CA ALA A 289 -53.69 -8.66 -3.26
C ALA A 289 -52.23 -8.79 -3.78
N SER A 290 -52.06 -9.55 -4.89
CA SER A 290 -50.75 -9.70 -5.53
C SER A 290 -50.21 -8.35 -6.03
N TYR A 291 -51.07 -7.51 -6.62
CA TYR A 291 -50.71 -6.18 -7.12
C TYR A 291 -50.16 -5.29 -6.00
N LEU A 292 -50.81 -5.23 -4.85
CA LEU A 292 -50.38 -4.41 -3.71
C LEU A 292 -49.04 -4.87 -3.14
N VAL A 293 -48.74 -6.18 -3.14
CA VAL A 293 -47.43 -6.69 -2.74
C VAL A 293 -46.35 -6.22 -3.72
N TYR A 294 -46.61 -6.27 -5.04
CA TYR A 294 -45.69 -5.77 -6.04
C TYR A 294 -45.47 -4.25 -5.93
N VAL A 295 -46.51 -3.45 -5.65
CA VAL A 295 -46.36 -2.02 -5.39
C VAL A 295 -45.38 -1.76 -4.26
N ARG A 296 -45.46 -2.53 -3.17
CA ARG A 296 -44.56 -2.43 -2.04
C ARG A 296 -43.12 -2.87 -2.41
N GLN A 297 -42.99 -3.95 -3.20
CA GLN A 297 -41.70 -4.46 -3.64
C GLN A 297 -40.96 -3.51 -4.61
N SER A 298 -41.67 -2.67 -5.37
CA SER A 298 -41.09 -1.80 -6.41
C SER A 298 -40.24 -0.65 -5.84
N ALA A 299 -40.46 -0.23 -4.59
CA ALA A 299 -39.78 0.93 -3.99
C ALA A 299 -38.38 0.61 -3.43
N MET A 300 -38.15 -0.61 -2.92
CA MET A 300 -36.88 -0.99 -2.29
C MET A 300 -35.68 -1.01 -3.25
N PRO A 301 -35.78 -1.54 -4.48
CA PRO A 301 -34.65 -1.62 -5.41
C PRO A 301 -34.05 -0.27 -5.77
N LEU A 302 -34.84 0.81 -5.79
CA LEU A 302 -34.34 2.17 -6.10
C LEU A 302 -33.35 2.67 -5.04
N ASN A 303 -33.66 2.45 -3.76
CA ASN A 303 -32.77 2.85 -2.67
C ASN A 303 -31.48 1.99 -2.65
N GLN A 304 -31.63 0.68 -2.86
CA GLN A 304 -30.50 -0.24 -2.93
C GLN A 304 -29.57 0.11 -4.10
N PHE A 305 -30.11 0.39 -5.27
CA PHE A 305 -29.33 0.76 -6.45
C PHE A 305 -28.46 2.00 -6.20
N THR A 306 -29.02 3.03 -5.58
CA THR A 306 -28.29 4.26 -5.25
C THR A 306 -27.13 4.00 -4.29
N ASN A 307 -27.35 3.22 -3.23
CA ASN A 307 -26.31 2.89 -2.25
C ASN A 307 -25.19 2.05 -2.89
N GLN A 308 -25.55 1.02 -3.67
CA GLN A 308 -24.59 0.15 -4.34
C GLN A 308 -23.76 0.89 -5.39
N PHE A 309 -24.36 1.87 -6.08
CA PHE A 309 -23.63 2.70 -7.05
C PHE A 309 -22.54 3.55 -6.37
N ASN A 310 -22.82 4.12 -5.20
CA ASN A 310 -21.82 4.86 -4.42
C ASN A 310 -20.68 3.94 -3.95
N PHE A 311 -21.02 2.72 -3.48
CA PHE A 311 -20.01 1.71 -3.12
C PHE A 311 -19.12 1.32 -4.30
N LEU A 312 -19.73 1.12 -5.47
CA LEU A 312 -18.99 0.82 -6.69
C LEU A 312 -18.03 1.95 -7.07
N LEU A 313 -18.45 3.21 -6.97
CA LEU A 313 -17.58 4.36 -7.23
C LEU A 313 -16.41 4.42 -6.24
N ALA A 314 -16.64 4.12 -4.97
CA ALA A 314 -15.59 4.05 -3.95
C ALA A 314 -14.58 2.93 -4.26
N ALA A 315 -15.07 1.75 -4.61
CA ALA A 315 -14.24 0.62 -5.01
C ALA A 315 -13.41 0.90 -6.27
N LEU A 316 -14.01 1.57 -7.26
CA LEU A 316 -13.29 1.97 -8.47
C LEU A 316 -12.20 2.99 -8.17
N SER A 317 -12.40 3.89 -7.20
CA SER A 317 -11.35 4.81 -6.77
C SER A 317 -10.20 4.08 -6.05
N GLY A 318 -10.49 3.08 -5.20
CA GLY A 318 -9.49 2.21 -4.60
C GLY A 318 -8.73 1.38 -5.65
N ALA A 319 -9.48 0.76 -6.56
CA ALA A 319 -8.93 -0.01 -7.67
C ALA A 319 -8.02 0.85 -8.58
N GLU A 320 -8.41 2.08 -8.90
CA GLU A 320 -7.57 3.00 -9.68
C GLU A 320 -6.21 3.19 -9.00
N ARG A 321 -6.19 3.50 -7.70
CA ARG A 321 -4.93 3.69 -6.96
C ARG A 321 -4.07 2.43 -6.88
N ILE A 322 -4.69 1.25 -6.74
CA ILE A 322 -3.99 -0.03 -6.78
C ILE A 322 -3.35 -0.25 -8.15
N PHE A 323 -4.13 -0.06 -9.23
CA PHE A 323 -3.64 -0.30 -10.59
C PHE A 323 -2.65 0.77 -11.07
N ASP A 324 -2.81 2.03 -10.64
CA ASP A 324 -1.81 3.08 -10.90
C ASP A 324 -0.45 2.71 -10.30
N LEU A 325 -0.44 2.08 -9.10
CA LEU A 325 0.79 1.54 -8.51
C LEU A 325 1.35 0.35 -9.31
N MET A 326 0.48 -0.56 -9.76
CA MET A 326 0.90 -1.74 -10.55
C MET A 326 1.34 -1.39 -11.98
N GLU A 327 1.06 -0.19 -12.46
CA GLU A 327 1.49 0.32 -13.77
C GLU A 327 2.78 1.14 -13.70
N GLN A 328 3.30 1.41 -12.49
CA GLN A 328 4.60 2.07 -12.37
C GLN A 328 5.68 1.21 -13.02
N GLU A 329 6.62 1.87 -13.68
CA GLU A 329 7.72 1.17 -14.33
C GLU A 329 8.63 0.49 -13.30
N PRO A 330 8.92 -0.81 -13.47
CA PRO A 330 9.87 -1.50 -12.60
C PRO A 330 11.28 -0.95 -12.79
N GLU A 331 12.16 -1.22 -11.84
CA GLU A 331 13.56 -0.85 -11.96
C GLU A 331 14.17 -1.49 -13.22
N ILE A 332 14.66 -0.64 -14.14
CA ILE A 332 15.28 -1.09 -15.40
C ILE A 332 16.69 -1.62 -15.11
N ASP A 333 16.98 -2.81 -15.60
CA ASP A 333 18.30 -3.42 -15.54
C ASP A 333 18.68 -3.98 -16.92
N GLU A 334 19.54 -3.24 -17.64
CA GLU A 334 20.08 -3.62 -18.94
C GLU A 334 21.49 -4.24 -18.83
N GLY A 335 21.95 -4.54 -17.61
CA GLY A 335 23.26 -5.12 -17.37
C GLY A 335 23.40 -6.52 -17.98
N THR A 336 24.54 -6.76 -18.61
CA THR A 336 24.91 -8.05 -19.19
C THR A 336 26.01 -8.76 -18.41
N VAL A 337 26.83 -8.00 -17.69
CA VAL A 337 27.94 -8.53 -16.87
C VAL A 337 27.38 -9.10 -15.56
N THR A 338 27.78 -10.33 -15.25
CA THR A 338 27.31 -11.07 -14.06
C THR A 338 28.46 -11.37 -13.11
N LEU A 339 28.15 -11.63 -11.84
CA LEU A 339 29.11 -12.03 -10.82
C LEU A 339 29.15 -13.56 -10.73
N CYS A 340 30.34 -14.16 -10.88
CA CYS A 340 30.51 -15.60 -10.69
C CYS A 340 31.63 -15.92 -9.71
N PRO A 341 31.55 -17.06 -8.97
CA PRO A 341 32.66 -17.57 -8.16
C PRO A 341 33.78 -18.08 -9.05
N VAL A 342 35.03 -17.82 -8.67
CA VAL A 342 36.20 -18.24 -9.43
C VAL A 342 37.27 -18.86 -8.55
N GLU A 343 38.08 -19.77 -9.17
CA GLU A 343 39.36 -20.20 -8.65
C GLU A 343 40.49 -19.40 -9.31
N VAL A 344 41.34 -18.81 -8.48
CA VAL A 344 42.54 -18.13 -8.94
C VAL A 344 43.66 -19.15 -9.02
N ARG A 345 44.16 -19.47 -10.23
CA ARG A 345 45.24 -20.41 -10.44
C ARG A 345 46.60 -19.80 -10.12
N MET A 346 47.62 -20.64 -9.94
CA MET A 346 48.98 -20.19 -9.62
C MET A 346 49.61 -19.30 -10.71
N ASP A 347 49.14 -19.42 -11.95
CA ASP A 347 49.54 -18.59 -13.10
C ASP A 347 48.79 -17.25 -13.18
N GLY A 348 47.90 -16.99 -12.23
CA GLY A 348 47.05 -15.80 -12.20
C GLY A 348 45.81 -15.88 -13.09
N SER A 349 45.60 -16.97 -13.82
CA SER A 349 44.38 -17.15 -14.62
C SER A 349 43.17 -17.45 -13.75
N LEU A 350 41.99 -17.00 -14.20
CA LEU A 350 40.74 -17.22 -13.53
C LEU A 350 39.97 -18.35 -14.18
N LYS A 351 39.41 -19.25 -13.37
CA LYS A 351 38.51 -20.30 -13.83
C LYS A 351 37.18 -20.20 -13.04
N GLU A 352 36.06 -20.21 -13.75
CA GLU A 352 34.73 -20.28 -13.12
C GLU A 352 34.61 -21.57 -12.29
N ALA A 353 34.06 -21.44 -11.08
CA ALA A 353 33.89 -22.52 -10.11
C ALA A 353 32.41 -22.78 -9.85
N GLU A 354 32.06 -24.06 -9.64
CA GLU A 354 30.74 -24.46 -9.16
C GLU A 354 30.71 -24.39 -7.64
N GLY A 355 30.36 -23.22 -7.10
CA GLY A 355 30.18 -23.03 -5.64
C GLY A 355 31.03 -21.91 -5.05
N TYR A 356 30.88 -21.70 -3.73
CA TYR A 356 31.53 -20.60 -3.04
C TYR A 356 33.02 -20.87 -2.80
N THR A 357 33.90 -20.16 -3.50
CA THR A 357 35.36 -20.28 -3.37
C THR A 357 35.99 -19.20 -2.48
N GLY A 358 35.23 -18.17 -2.15
CA GLY A 358 35.72 -16.96 -1.47
C GLY A 358 36.28 -15.90 -2.42
N SER A 359 36.51 -16.21 -3.71
CA SER A 359 36.91 -15.28 -4.77
C SER A 359 35.82 -15.19 -5.82
N PHE A 360 35.60 -13.98 -6.36
CA PHE A 360 34.59 -13.72 -7.36
C PHE A 360 35.20 -12.97 -8.55
N ALA A 361 34.59 -13.06 -9.70
CA ALA A 361 34.94 -12.29 -10.88
C ALA A 361 33.68 -11.78 -11.60
N TRP A 362 33.85 -10.67 -12.29
CA TRP A 362 32.91 -10.18 -13.27
C TRP A 362 33.05 -10.99 -14.57
N LYS A 363 31.96 -11.60 -15.00
CA LYS A 363 31.85 -12.36 -16.24
C LYS A 363 31.18 -11.50 -17.30
N ASP A 364 31.97 -11.10 -18.32
CA ASP A 364 31.51 -10.38 -19.51
C ASP A 364 31.74 -11.26 -20.74
N ALA A 365 30.69 -11.91 -21.21
CA ALA A 365 30.75 -12.99 -22.20
C ALA A 365 31.77 -14.09 -21.78
N ASP A 366 32.92 -14.17 -22.44
CA ASP A 366 33.97 -15.13 -22.15
C ASP A 366 35.14 -14.56 -21.31
N SER A 367 35.11 -13.26 -20.98
CA SER A 367 36.13 -12.61 -20.17
C SER A 367 35.80 -12.63 -18.70
N LEU A 368 36.80 -12.93 -17.86
CA LEU A 368 36.70 -12.89 -16.41
C LEU A 368 37.60 -11.77 -15.87
N THR A 369 37.03 -10.83 -15.14
CA THR A 369 37.78 -9.78 -14.44
C THR A 369 37.64 -10.01 -12.95
N LEU A 370 38.75 -10.16 -12.22
CA LEU A 370 38.75 -10.43 -10.79
C LEU A 370 38.06 -9.28 -10.03
N LEU A 371 37.15 -9.62 -9.14
CA LEU A 371 36.50 -8.68 -8.27
C LEU A 371 37.48 -8.21 -7.18
N GLN A 372 37.96 -6.97 -7.27
CA GLN A 372 38.94 -6.38 -6.37
C GLN A 372 38.40 -5.20 -5.56
N GLY A 373 37.42 -4.49 -6.12
CA GLY A 373 36.81 -3.33 -5.47
C GLY A 373 37.46 -1.99 -5.87
N ASP A 374 37.98 -1.86 -7.11
CA ASP A 374 38.37 -0.56 -7.67
C ASP A 374 37.15 0.18 -8.16
N VAL A 375 36.79 1.28 -7.49
CA VAL A 375 35.62 2.10 -7.87
C VAL A 375 36.08 3.49 -8.30
N ARG A 376 35.65 3.94 -9.47
CA ARG A 376 36.01 5.24 -10.02
C ARG A 376 34.82 6.00 -10.56
N PHE A 377 34.79 7.29 -10.29
CA PHE A 377 33.86 8.27 -10.86
C PHE A 377 34.66 9.19 -11.79
N ASP A 378 34.15 9.43 -12.96
CA ASP A 378 34.72 10.35 -13.92
C ASP A 378 33.65 11.35 -14.40
N GLN A 379 33.82 12.62 -14.03
CA GLN A 379 32.97 13.76 -14.36
C GLN A 379 31.47 13.49 -14.17
N VAL A 380 31.11 12.85 -13.05
CA VAL A 380 29.74 12.43 -12.76
C VAL A 380 28.86 13.63 -12.39
N VAL A 381 27.76 13.80 -13.11
CA VAL A 381 26.70 14.77 -12.81
C VAL A 381 25.42 14.01 -12.47
N PHE A 382 24.75 14.45 -11.41
CA PHE A 382 23.50 13.84 -10.95
C PHE A 382 22.59 14.83 -10.24
N GLY A 383 21.28 14.69 -10.43
CA GLY A 383 20.23 15.34 -9.66
C GLY A 383 19.02 14.41 -9.52
N TYR A 384 18.32 14.49 -8.39
CA TYR A 384 17.07 13.72 -8.17
C TYR A 384 15.92 14.21 -9.04
N THR A 385 16.03 15.44 -9.57
CA THR A 385 15.16 16.01 -10.60
C THR A 385 16.02 16.58 -11.70
N GLU A 386 15.48 16.72 -12.91
CA GLU A 386 16.22 17.29 -14.05
C GLU A 386 16.68 18.74 -13.81
N GLU A 387 15.93 19.48 -12.98
CA GLU A 387 16.15 20.91 -12.74
C GLU A 387 17.19 21.20 -11.64
N HIS A 388 17.43 20.22 -10.74
CA HIS A 388 18.28 20.45 -9.57
C HIS A 388 19.43 19.45 -9.49
N LYS A 389 20.62 19.92 -9.88
CA LYS A 389 21.86 19.14 -9.74
C LYS A 389 22.26 19.04 -8.27
N VAL A 390 22.59 17.83 -7.83
CA VAL A 390 23.13 17.53 -6.49
C VAL A 390 24.62 17.25 -6.54
N LEU A 391 25.10 16.63 -7.64
CA LEU A 391 26.51 16.44 -7.94
C LEU A 391 26.83 17.06 -9.28
N ASP A 392 27.95 17.82 -9.36
CA ASP A 392 28.34 18.54 -10.57
C ASP A 392 29.80 18.25 -10.92
N GLY A 393 30.04 17.29 -11.84
CA GLY A 393 31.35 16.94 -12.34
C GLY A 393 32.27 16.23 -11.33
N ILE A 394 31.72 15.36 -10.47
CA ILE A 394 32.48 14.62 -9.45
C ILE A 394 33.44 13.62 -10.11
N SER A 395 34.72 13.75 -9.77
CA SER A 395 35.74 12.75 -10.13
C SER A 395 36.47 12.27 -8.88
N LEU A 396 36.39 10.96 -8.63
CA LEU A 396 37.06 10.30 -7.50
C LEU A 396 37.47 8.88 -7.85
N PHE A 397 38.39 8.32 -7.10
CA PHE A 397 38.73 6.91 -7.19
C PHE A 397 39.01 6.29 -5.82
N ALA A 398 38.68 5.03 -5.65
CA ALA A 398 39.08 4.19 -4.52
C ALA A 398 39.73 2.92 -5.08
N LYS A 399 41.02 2.74 -4.82
CA LYS A 399 41.75 1.52 -5.19
C LYS A 399 41.40 0.37 -4.23
N PRO A 400 41.59 -0.90 -4.61
CA PRO A 400 41.37 -2.03 -3.73
C PRO A 400 42.01 -1.86 -2.34
N GLY A 401 41.25 -2.09 -1.30
CA GLY A 401 41.70 -1.98 0.09
C GLY A 401 41.84 -0.55 0.63
N GLN A 402 41.48 0.49 -0.13
CA GLN A 402 41.53 1.87 0.34
C GLN A 402 40.27 2.27 1.12
N LYS A 403 40.48 3.06 2.18
CA LYS A 403 39.40 3.70 2.93
C LYS A 403 39.32 5.18 2.52
N ILE A 404 38.14 5.55 1.98
CA ILE A 404 37.81 6.90 1.52
C ILE A 404 36.75 7.49 2.48
N ALA A 405 37.04 8.66 3.06
CA ALA A 405 36.07 9.38 3.89
C ALA A 405 35.46 10.57 3.15
N PHE A 406 34.15 10.70 3.20
CA PHE A 406 33.42 11.88 2.72
C PHE A 406 33.09 12.78 3.90
N VAL A 407 33.51 14.05 3.81
CA VAL A 407 33.28 15.10 4.82
C VAL A 407 32.62 16.30 4.14
N GLY A 408 31.76 17.01 4.84
CA GLY A 408 31.07 18.20 4.32
C GLY A 408 29.73 18.42 5.02
N SER A 409 29.11 19.57 4.80
CA SER A 409 27.81 19.94 5.37
C SER A 409 26.68 19.01 4.93
N THR A 410 25.56 19.06 5.65
CA THR A 410 24.32 18.38 5.23
C THR A 410 23.88 18.89 3.86
N GLY A 411 23.47 17.99 2.97
CA GLY A 411 23.13 18.35 1.59
C GLY A 411 24.31 18.52 0.62
N ALA A 412 25.58 18.33 1.05
CA ALA A 412 26.74 18.43 0.16
C ALA A 412 26.85 17.34 -0.91
N GLY A 413 26.00 16.29 -0.88
CA GLY A 413 25.99 15.19 -1.85
C GLY A 413 26.64 13.89 -1.38
N LYS A 414 27.04 13.78 -0.10
CA LYS A 414 27.71 12.57 0.45
C LYS A 414 26.89 11.28 0.28
N THR A 415 25.63 11.28 0.75
CA THR A 415 24.71 10.15 0.64
C THR A 415 24.37 9.86 -0.83
N THR A 416 24.34 10.88 -1.68
CA THR A 416 24.08 10.73 -3.12
C THR A 416 25.18 9.92 -3.80
N ILE A 417 26.46 10.14 -3.46
CA ILE A 417 27.58 9.33 -3.99
C ILE A 417 27.39 7.85 -3.63
N ILE A 418 26.99 7.56 -2.39
CA ILE A 418 26.71 6.19 -1.93
C ILE A 418 25.55 5.57 -2.70
N ASN A 419 24.48 6.31 -2.91
CA ASN A 419 23.33 5.85 -3.68
C ASN A 419 23.70 5.51 -5.13
N LEU A 420 24.62 6.27 -5.73
CA LEU A 420 25.12 6.01 -7.09
C LEU A 420 26.06 4.80 -7.15
N ILE A 421 26.90 4.55 -6.14
CA ILE A 421 27.73 3.33 -6.07
C ILE A 421 26.84 2.07 -6.05
N ASN A 422 25.72 2.10 -5.32
CA ASN A 422 24.72 1.02 -5.27
C ASN A 422 23.82 0.96 -6.52
N ARG A 423 23.96 1.93 -7.42
CA ARG A 423 23.10 2.10 -8.59
C ARG A 423 21.62 2.08 -8.24
N PHE A 424 21.25 2.78 -7.13
CA PHE A 424 19.85 3.05 -6.79
C PHE A 424 19.23 4.11 -7.69
N TYR A 425 20.09 4.94 -8.29
CA TYR A 425 19.75 5.98 -9.26
C TYR A 425 20.72 5.91 -10.43
N GLU A 426 20.26 6.29 -11.62
CA GLU A 426 21.10 6.41 -12.80
C GLU A 426 21.69 7.82 -12.92
N ILE A 427 22.94 7.94 -13.36
CA ILE A 427 23.62 9.22 -13.53
C ILE A 427 23.11 9.96 -14.77
N GLN A 428 23.16 11.30 -14.74
CA GLN A 428 22.80 12.15 -15.89
C GLN A 428 23.94 12.25 -16.91
N SER A 429 25.17 12.37 -16.46
CA SER A 429 26.36 12.35 -17.32
C SER A 429 27.59 11.87 -16.56
N GLY A 430 28.68 11.58 -17.29
CA GLY A 430 29.89 10.99 -16.75
C GLY A 430 29.86 9.46 -16.75
N THR A 431 30.81 8.85 -16.05
CA THR A 431 30.89 7.39 -15.91
C THR A 431 31.27 6.98 -14.49
N ILE A 432 30.71 5.86 -14.04
CA ILE A 432 31.13 5.19 -12.81
C ILE A 432 31.61 3.79 -13.22
N THR A 433 32.84 3.45 -12.86
CA THR A 433 33.40 2.12 -13.15
C THR A 433 33.67 1.34 -11.89
N TYR A 434 33.48 0.03 -11.96
CA TYR A 434 33.84 -0.93 -10.92
C TYR A 434 34.74 -1.99 -11.52
N ASP A 435 35.99 -2.09 -11.01
CA ASP A 435 37.08 -2.92 -11.58
C ASP A 435 37.27 -2.67 -13.09
N GLY A 436 37.13 -1.41 -13.53
CA GLY A 436 37.27 -0.99 -14.91
C GLY A 436 36.03 -1.19 -15.79
N ILE A 437 34.95 -1.78 -15.27
CA ILE A 437 33.70 -2.02 -15.98
C ILE A 437 32.69 -0.93 -15.61
N ASP A 438 32.03 -0.31 -16.60
CA ASP A 438 30.95 0.64 -16.36
C ASP A 438 29.82 -0.06 -15.58
N ILE A 439 29.41 0.50 -14.45
CA ILE A 439 28.37 -0.09 -13.57
C ILE A 439 27.03 -0.27 -14.29
N ARG A 440 26.76 0.49 -15.36
CA ARG A 440 25.55 0.32 -16.19
C ARG A 440 25.53 -1.00 -16.95
N ARG A 441 26.72 -1.58 -17.24
CA ARG A 441 26.85 -2.89 -17.90
C ARG A 441 26.75 -4.06 -16.93
N ILE A 442 26.90 -3.82 -15.62
CA ILE A 442 26.81 -4.85 -14.58
C ILE A 442 25.33 -5.02 -14.20
N LYS A 443 24.85 -6.27 -14.06
CA LYS A 443 23.52 -6.54 -13.52
C LYS A 443 23.40 -5.98 -12.10
N LYS A 444 22.31 -5.23 -11.84
CA LYS A 444 22.08 -4.56 -10.56
C LYS A 444 22.12 -5.52 -9.37
N ASP A 445 21.50 -6.69 -9.50
CA ASP A 445 21.51 -7.70 -8.44
C ASP A 445 22.93 -8.18 -8.13
N ASP A 446 23.76 -8.37 -9.14
CA ASP A 446 25.13 -8.85 -8.97
C ASP A 446 26.07 -7.73 -8.49
N LEU A 447 25.86 -6.49 -8.95
CA LEU A 447 26.52 -5.30 -8.38
C LEU A 447 26.25 -5.21 -6.87
N ARG A 448 24.98 -5.26 -6.47
CA ARG A 448 24.56 -5.14 -5.06
C ARG A 448 25.03 -6.30 -4.19
N LYS A 449 25.17 -7.53 -4.75
CA LYS A 449 25.80 -8.68 -4.05
C LYS A 449 27.28 -8.46 -3.74
N SER A 450 27.98 -7.68 -4.57
CA SER A 450 29.40 -7.37 -4.38
C SER A 450 29.66 -6.26 -3.37
N LEU A 451 28.59 -5.56 -2.94
CA LEU A 451 28.62 -4.45 -2.01
C LEU A 451 27.98 -4.84 -0.68
N SER A 452 28.35 -4.18 0.39
CA SER A 452 27.59 -4.22 1.64
C SER A 452 27.50 -2.83 2.24
N MET A 453 26.39 -2.56 2.90
CA MET A 453 26.10 -1.24 3.45
C MET A 453 25.70 -1.37 4.92
N VAL A 454 26.29 -0.54 5.77
CA VAL A 454 25.83 -0.30 7.15
C VAL A 454 25.27 1.12 7.20
N ILE A 455 23.96 1.23 7.33
CA ILE A 455 23.23 2.51 7.37
C ILE A 455 23.07 3.01 8.80
N GLN A 456 22.88 4.32 8.94
CA GLN A 456 22.66 5.00 10.21
C GLN A 456 21.42 4.45 10.94
N ASP A 457 20.29 4.40 10.26
CA ASP A 457 19.04 3.86 10.78
C ASP A 457 18.95 2.36 10.46
N THR A 458 19.37 1.54 11.43
CA THR A 458 19.42 0.10 11.27
C THR A 458 18.02 -0.50 11.32
N HIS A 459 17.56 -1.08 10.22
CA HIS A 459 16.34 -1.87 10.19
C HIS A 459 16.60 -3.35 10.45
N LEU A 460 15.84 -3.91 11.43
CA LEU A 460 15.84 -5.33 11.75
C LEU A 460 14.46 -5.92 11.48
N PHE A 461 14.46 -7.09 10.87
CA PHE A 461 13.23 -7.80 10.53
C PHE A 461 12.73 -8.62 11.71
N THR A 462 11.42 -8.80 11.81
CA THR A 462 10.81 -9.74 12.75
C THR A 462 11.31 -11.15 12.44
N GLY A 463 11.90 -11.81 13.44
CA GLY A 463 12.56 -13.09 13.31
C GLY A 463 13.66 -13.25 14.35
N THR A 464 14.43 -14.33 14.29
CA THR A 464 15.54 -14.57 15.20
C THR A 464 16.74 -13.65 14.92
N ILE A 465 17.61 -13.48 15.90
CA ILE A 465 18.90 -12.78 15.72
C ILE A 465 19.74 -13.49 14.64
N ALA A 466 19.76 -14.82 14.65
CA ALA A 466 20.48 -15.60 13.64
C ALA A 466 19.96 -15.33 12.22
N GLU A 467 18.64 -15.27 12.01
CA GLU A 467 18.02 -14.94 10.73
C GLU A 467 18.36 -13.52 10.29
N ASN A 468 18.34 -12.55 11.21
CA ASN A 468 18.71 -11.17 10.93
C ASN A 468 20.17 -11.01 10.50
N ILE A 469 21.11 -11.76 11.10
CA ILE A 469 22.51 -11.78 10.64
C ILE A 469 22.60 -12.48 9.29
N ARG A 470 21.94 -13.65 9.14
CA ARG A 470 21.93 -14.46 7.92
C ARG A 470 21.30 -13.73 6.72
N TYR A 471 20.55 -12.65 6.96
CA TYR A 471 20.00 -11.80 5.88
C TYR A 471 21.09 -11.27 4.94
N GLY A 472 22.32 -11.03 5.42
CA GLY A 472 23.45 -10.66 4.56
C GLY A 472 23.94 -11.78 3.64
N ARG A 473 23.70 -13.06 3.98
CA ARG A 473 23.97 -14.25 3.16
C ARG A 473 23.12 -15.42 3.62
N LEU A 474 22.04 -15.69 2.89
CA LEU A 474 20.98 -16.63 3.29
C LEU A 474 21.49 -18.06 3.53
N ASN A 475 22.47 -18.50 2.76
CA ASN A 475 23.04 -19.86 2.85
C ASN A 475 24.15 -20.00 3.91
N ALA A 476 24.36 -19.02 4.79
CA ALA A 476 25.38 -19.05 5.81
C ALA A 476 25.07 -20.09 6.90
N THR A 477 26.09 -20.86 7.29
CA THR A 477 25.99 -21.83 8.37
C THR A 477 25.92 -21.13 9.74
N GLU A 478 25.50 -21.85 10.78
CA GLU A 478 25.48 -21.29 12.14
C GLU A 478 26.85 -20.84 12.64
N ASP A 479 27.92 -21.58 12.29
CA ASP A 479 29.28 -21.22 12.66
C ASP A 479 29.72 -19.92 11.97
N GLU A 480 29.32 -19.68 10.72
CA GLU A 480 29.57 -18.44 10.02
C GLU A 480 28.78 -17.26 10.62
N VAL A 481 27.53 -17.50 11.02
CA VAL A 481 26.74 -16.50 11.76
C VAL A 481 27.42 -16.11 13.06
N ARG A 482 27.91 -17.08 13.83
CA ARG A 482 28.66 -16.85 15.08
C ARG A 482 29.99 -16.11 14.83
N LYS A 483 30.71 -16.47 13.76
CA LYS A 483 31.96 -15.77 13.37
C LYS A 483 31.67 -14.30 13.01
N ALA A 484 30.64 -14.05 12.21
CA ALA A 484 30.22 -12.69 11.85
C ALA A 484 29.83 -11.86 13.09
N ALA A 485 29.08 -12.46 14.03
CA ALA A 485 28.72 -11.81 15.29
C ALA A 485 29.96 -11.49 16.15
N LYS A 486 30.98 -12.36 16.16
CA LYS A 486 32.27 -12.08 16.86
C LYS A 486 33.04 -10.93 16.21
N ILE A 487 33.11 -10.86 14.88
CA ILE A 487 33.73 -9.76 14.16
C ILE A 487 33.07 -8.43 14.56
N ALA A 488 31.74 -8.41 14.59
CA ALA A 488 30.94 -7.25 14.96
C ALA A 488 30.91 -6.94 16.47
N ASN A 489 31.58 -7.74 17.33
CA ASN A 489 31.48 -7.67 18.79
C ASN A 489 30.05 -7.88 19.34
N ALA A 490 29.16 -8.50 18.56
CA ALA A 490 27.77 -8.78 18.94
C ALA A 490 27.61 -10.07 19.78
N ASP A 491 28.46 -11.08 19.59
CA ASP A 491 28.37 -12.40 20.23
C ASP A 491 28.23 -12.33 21.75
N SER A 492 28.94 -11.39 22.39
CA SER A 492 28.95 -11.27 23.86
C SER A 492 27.59 -10.86 24.44
N PHE A 493 26.86 -9.97 23.80
CA PHE A 493 25.51 -9.61 24.27
C PHE A 493 24.47 -10.62 23.85
N ILE A 494 24.59 -11.20 22.64
CA ILE A 494 23.65 -12.22 22.14
C ILE A 494 23.59 -13.41 23.11
N ARG A 495 24.75 -13.92 23.57
CA ARG A 495 24.81 -15.05 24.53
C ARG A 495 24.21 -14.74 25.89
N ARG A 496 24.07 -13.47 26.29
CA ARG A 496 23.42 -13.08 27.54
C ARG A 496 21.89 -13.03 27.44
N LEU A 497 21.35 -13.04 26.23
CA LEU A 497 19.91 -13.09 26.04
C LEU A 497 19.39 -14.50 26.39
N PRO A 498 18.18 -14.62 26.93
CA PRO A 498 17.64 -15.91 27.41
C PRO A 498 17.64 -17.04 26.37
N LYS A 499 17.45 -16.68 25.07
CA LYS A 499 17.44 -17.61 23.94
C LYS A 499 18.66 -17.44 23.01
N GLY A 500 19.66 -16.62 23.39
CA GLY A 500 20.85 -16.41 22.59
C GLY A 500 20.51 -15.99 21.16
N TYR A 501 21.04 -16.70 20.17
CA TYR A 501 20.84 -16.46 18.75
C TYR A 501 19.40 -16.71 18.27
N ASP A 502 18.62 -17.53 19.01
CA ASP A 502 17.22 -17.82 18.72
C ASP A 502 16.26 -16.80 19.38
N THR A 503 16.78 -15.73 19.94
CA THR A 503 15.97 -14.63 20.47
C THR A 503 15.22 -13.96 19.33
N ILE A 504 13.88 -13.91 19.45
CA ILE A 504 13.00 -13.27 18.46
C ILE A 504 13.05 -11.75 18.63
N LEU A 505 13.29 -11.07 17.54
CA LEU A 505 13.22 -9.61 17.43
C LEU A 505 11.80 -9.22 17.01
N HIS A 506 11.29 -8.14 17.61
CA HIS A 506 9.97 -7.57 17.30
C HIS A 506 10.12 -6.17 16.76
N SER A 507 9.24 -5.78 15.84
CA SER A 507 9.09 -4.37 15.39
C SER A 507 10.41 -3.61 15.35
N ASP A 508 11.25 -3.90 14.36
CA ASP A 508 12.54 -3.22 14.16
C ASP A 508 13.55 -3.39 15.31
N GLY A 509 13.47 -4.52 16.02
CA GLY A 509 14.35 -4.81 17.15
C GLY A 509 14.10 -3.90 18.37
N SER A 510 12.84 -3.50 18.60
CA SER A 510 12.43 -2.63 19.71
C SER A 510 12.83 -3.17 21.11
N ASN A 511 13.07 -4.49 21.21
CA ASN A 511 13.56 -5.15 22.40
C ASN A 511 15.09 -5.10 22.58
N LEU A 512 15.81 -4.39 21.71
CA LEU A 512 17.26 -4.16 21.77
C LEU A 512 17.58 -2.69 21.90
N SER A 513 18.74 -2.35 22.52
CA SER A 513 19.25 -0.99 22.50
C SER A 513 19.70 -0.59 21.09
N GLN A 514 19.78 0.70 20.81
CA GLN A 514 20.24 1.21 19.51
C GLN A 514 21.64 0.68 19.15
N GLY A 515 22.57 0.66 20.10
CA GLY A 515 23.91 0.10 19.88
C GLY A 515 23.90 -1.39 19.59
N GLN A 516 23.02 -2.18 20.25
CA GLN A 516 22.90 -3.61 19.96
C GLN A 516 22.35 -3.85 18.55
N ARG A 517 21.38 -3.04 18.11
CA ARG A 517 20.86 -3.08 16.73
C ARG A 517 21.98 -2.79 15.71
N GLN A 518 22.81 -1.79 15.98
CA GLN A 518 23.93 -1.44 15.10
C GLN A 518 24.99 -2.54 15.05
N LEU A 519 25.31 -3.22 16.17
CA LEU A 519 26.20 -4.38 16.17
C LEU A 519 25.64 -5.52 15.30
N LEU A 520 24.32 -5.72 15.27
CA LEU A 520 23.69 -6.71 14.39
C LEU A 520 23.76 -6.31 12.91
N ALA A 521 23.64 -5.00 12.58
CA ALA A 521 23.85 -4.50 11.22
C ALA A 521 25.28 -4.73 10.74
N ILE A 522 26.27 -4.49 11.61
CA ILE A 522 27.68 -4.80 11.33
C ILE A 522 27.88 -6.30 11.11
N ALA A 523 27.25 -7.16 11.92
CA ALA A 523 27.31 -8.61 11.75
C ALA A 523 26.68 -9.06 10.43
N ARG A 524 25.56 -8.44 10.02
CA ARG A 524 24.91 -8.65 8.71
C ARG A 524 25.85 -8.28 7.56
N ALA A 525 26.58 -7.17 7.66
CA ALA A 525 27.60 -6.79 6.68
C ALA A 525 28.82 -7.70 6.72
N ALA A 526 29.22 -8.20 7.88
CA ALA A 526 30.37 -9.10 8.02
C ALA A 526 30.17 -10.46 7.37
N ILE A 527 28.94 -11.01 7.42
CA ILE A 527 28.63 -12.34 6.89
C ILE A 527 28.61 -12.36 5.34
N SER A 528 28.27 -11.25 4.69
CA SER A 528 28.27 -11.13 3.22
C SER A 528 29.68 -11.12 2.62
N ARG A 529 30.71 -10.72 3.40
CA ARG A 529 32.13 -10.64 2.97
C ARG A 529 32.34 -9.84 1.68
N PRO A 530 31.80 -8.64 1.55
CA PRO A 530 31.92 -7.87 0.33
C PRO A 530 33.35 -7.31 0.17
N PRO A 531 33.88 -7.14 -1.06
CA PRO A 531 35.13 -6.42 -1.30
C PRO A 531 34.97 -4.91 -1.11
N VAL A 532 33.77 -4.37 -1.31
CA VAL A 532 33.45 -2.96 -1.12
C VAL A 532 32.44 -2.81 -0.01
N LEU A 533 32.75 -1.94 0.95
CA LEU A 533 31.93 -1.65 2.11
C LEU A 533 31.53 -0.17 2.13
N ILE A 534 30.28 0.08 2.39
CA ILE A 534 29.72 1.42 2.52
C ILE A 534 29.25 1.62 3.96
N LEU A 535 29.72 2.68 4.60
CA LEU A 535 29.41 2.97 5.98
C LEU A 535 28.81 4.38 6.09
N ASP A 536 27.58 4.45 6.57
CA ASP A 536 26.94 5.71 6.95
C ASP A 536 26.94 5.80 8.48
N GLU A 537 27.89 6.59 9.00
CA GLU A 537 28.22 6.63 10.42
C GLU A 537 27.50 7.77 11.13
N ALA A 538 26.33 7.48 11.72
CA ALA A 538 25.76 8.35 12.74
C ALA A 538 25.46 7.54 14.01
N THR A 539 26.15 7.86 15.08
CA THR A 539 26.01 7.21 16.40
C THR A 539 25.66 8.25 17.47
N SER A 540 24.75 9.17 17.17
CA SER A 540 24.16 10.03 18.19
C SER A 540 23.33 9.16 19.16
N SER A 541 23.59 9.27 20.48
CA SER A 541 22.82 8.65 21.57
C SER A 541 23.17 7.20 21.94
N ILE A 542 24.43 6.77 21.77
CA ILE A 542 24.91 5.46 22.24
C ILE A 542 25.84 5.65 23.43
N ASP A 543 25.77 4.75 24.42
CA ASP A 543 26.67 4.77 25.57
C ASP A 543 28.13 4.51 25.16
N THR A 544 29.08 5.11 25.85
CA THR A 544 30.53 5.10 25.53
C THR A 544 31.12 3.68 25.45
N ARG A 545 30.59 2.73 26.23
CA ARG A 545 31.05 1.33 26.20
C ARG A 545 30.65 0.63 24.92
N THR A 546 29.38 0.74 24.53
CA THR A 546 28.84 0.15 23.30
C THR A 546 29.44 0.81 22.08
N GLU A 547 29.68 2.12 22.13
CA GLU A 547 30.34 2.87 21.09
C GLU A 547 31.73 2.29 20.76
N ARG A 548 32.57 2.03 21.77
CA ARG A 548 33.90 1.38 21.59
C ARG A 548 33.77 -0.03 20.97
N LEU A 549 32.70 -0.77 21.28
CA LEU A 549 32.47 -2.09 20.68
C LEU A 549 32.12 -1.96 19.21
N ILE A 550 31.29 -0.96 18.84
CA ILE A 550 30.94 -0.64 17.47
C ILE A 550 32.19 -0.24 16.69
N GLU A 551 33.00 0.70 17.19
CA GLU A 551 34.26 1.13 16.55
C GLU A 551 35.18 -0.05 16.25
N LYS A 552 35.45 -0.92 17.26
CA LYS A 552 36.26 -2.12 17.08
C LYS A 552 35.66 -3.11 16.10
N GLY A 553 34.32 -3.25 16.07
CA GLY A 553 33.62 -4.10 15.10
C GLY A 553 33.74 -3.56 13.69
N MET A 554 33.60 -2.25 13.54
CA MET A 554 33.78 -1.54 12.26
C MET A 554 35.22 -1.65 11.75
N ASP A 555 36.24 -1.41 12.60
CA ASP A 555 37.63 -1.52 12.20
C ASP A 555 37.96 -2.91 11.65
N ARG A 556 37.55 -3.99 12.34
CA ARG A 556 37.70 -5.38 11.86
C ARG A 556 36.94 -5.64 10.56
N LEU A 557 35.75 -5.04 10.43
CA LEU A 557 34.95 -5.17 9.21
C LEU A 557 35.63 -4.49 8.02
N MET A 558 36.34 -3.38 8.24
CA MET A 558 37.01 -2.59 7.20
C MET A 558 38.33 -3.20 6.71
N GLU A 559 38.94 -4.13 7.47
CA GLU A 559 40.25 -4.71 7.13
C GLU A 559 40.24 -5.36 5.73
N ASN A 560 41.24 -5.01 4.90
CA ASN A 560 41.45 -5.55 3.54
C ASN A 560 40.27 -5.33 2.58
N ARG A 561 39.51 -4.25 2.74
CA ARG A 561 38.37 -3.92 1.89
C ARG A 561 38.46 -2.48 1.39
N THR A 562 37.87 -2.25 0.23
CA THR A 562 37.62 -0.88 -0.22
C THR A 562 36.44 -0.31 0.57
N VAL A 563 36.63 0.80 1.24
CA VAL A 563 35.63 1.33 2.17
C VAL A 563 35.29 2.78 1.82
N PHE A 564 34.01 3.05 1.68
CA PHE A 564 33.46 4.40 1.59
C PHE A 564 32.75 4.75 2.90
N VAL A 565 33.15 5.83 3.56
CA VAL A 565 32.60 6.25 4.84
C VAL A 565 32.01 7.64 4.73
N ILE A 566 30.74 7.83 5.08
CA ILE A 566 30.22 9.14 5.42
C ILE A 566 30.61 9.39 6.87
N ALA A 567 31.59 10.26 7.07
CA ALA A 567 32.16 10.43 8.36
C ALA A 567 31.47 11.55 9.15
N HIS A 568 30.86 11.16 10.27
CA HIS A 568 30.35 12.07 11.31
C HIS A 568 31.27 12.10 12.54
N ARG A 569 32.35 11.29 12.53
CA ARG A 569 33.32 11.21 13.63
C ARG A 569 34.73 11.48 13.16
N LEU A 570 35.44 12.27 13.96
CA LEU A 570 36.84 12.63 13.71
C LEU A 570 37.78 11.42 13.69
N SER A 571 37.55 10.40 14.56
CA SER A 571 38.36 9.17 14.60
C SER A 571 38.33 8.38 13.29
N THR A 572 37.16 8.29 12.67
CA THR A 572 36.96 7.55 11.41
C THR A 572 37.61 8.28 10.23
N VAL A 573 37.52 9.62 10.23
CA VAL A 573 38.18 10.46 9.22
C VAL A 573 39.70 10.36 9.27
N ARG A 574 40.28 10.48 10.48
CA ARG A 574 41.73 10.49 10.69
C ARG A 574 42.43 9.26 10.13
N ASN A 575 41.83 8.08 10.26
CA ASN A 575 42.39 6.81 9.82
C ASN A 575 42.07 6.48 8.34
N SER A 576 41.56 7.44 7.57
CA SER A 576 41.25 7.24 6.15
C SER A 576 42.43 7.54 5.27
N LYS A 577 42.61 6.73 4.20
CA LYS A 577 43.71 6.89 3.24
C LYS A 577 43.53 8.14 2.37
N ALA A 578 42.28 8.51 2.10
CA ALA A 578 41.95 9.78 1.47
C ALA A 578 40.67 10.35 2.09
N ILE A 579 40.63 11.62 2.25
CA ILE A 579 39.49 12.41 2.72
C ILE A 579 39.07 13.31 1.56
N LEU A 580 37.78 13.27 1.23
CA LEU A 580 37.19 14.10 0.20
C LEU A 580 36.23 15.08 0.87
N VAL A 581 36.54 16.36 0.77
CA VAL A 581 35.68 17.42 1.31
C VAL A 581 34.72 17.86 0.22
N LEU A 582 33.41 17.68 0.48
CA LEU A 582 32.35 18.05 -0.44
C LEU A 582 31.69 19.35 0.01
N GLU A 583 31.46 20.22 -0.95
CA GLU A 583 30.65 21.43 -0.78
C GLU A 583 29.81 21.67 -2.04
N LYS A 584 28.50 21.86 -1.87
CA LYS A 584 27.55 22.15 -2.96
C LYS A 584 27.71 21.23 -4.19
N GLY A 585 27.86 19.92 -3.95
CA GLY A 585 27.93 18.93 -5.00
C GLY A 585 29.28 18.82 -5.73
N THR A 586 30.33 19.46 -5.23
CA THR A 586 31.70 19.39 -5.79
C THR A 586 32.71 18.95 -4.74
N ILE A 587 33.83 18.34 -5.15
CA ILE A 587 34.96 18.02 -4.28
C ILE A 587 35.88 19.24 -4.28
N ILE A 588 35.97 19.92 -3.13
CA ILE A 588 36.79 21.14 -2.98
C ILE A 588 38.21 20.87 -2.42
N GLU A 589 38.34 19.80 -1.63
CA GLU A 589 39.65 19.39 -1.07
C GLU A 589 39.79 17.88 -1.12
N ARG A 590 41.00 17.40 -1.32
CA ARG A 590 41.37 16.00 -1.33
C ARG A 590 42.79 15.81 -0.79
N GLY A 591 42.97 14.89 0.15
CA GLY A 591 44.25 14.56 0.74
C GLY A 591 44.10 13.59 1.90
N ASP A 592 45.21 13.34 2.61
CA ASP A 592 45.14 12.66 3.89
C ASP A 592 44.92 13.67 5.05
N HIS A 593 44.82 13.15 6.27
CA HIS A 593 44.53 13.97 7.46
C HIS A 593 45.57 15.09 7.70
N GLU A 594 46.87 14.75 7.60
CA GLU A 594 47.96 15.69 7.87
C GLU A 594 48.08 16.73 6.75
N GLU A 595 47.96 16.32 5.50
CA GLU A 595 47.96 17.21 4.33
C GLU A 595 46.84 18.26 4.43
N LEU A 596 45.63 17.85 4.73
CA LEU A 596 44.47 18.74 4.78
C LEU A 596 44.50 19.66 6.02
N LEU A 597 45.03 19.19 7.15
CA LEU A 597 45.26 20.07 8.31
C LEU A 597 46.29 21.12 8.01
N GLY A 598 47.39 20.75 7.29
CA GLY A 598 48.45 21.69 6.90
C GLY A 598 47.97 22.81 5.97
N GLN A 599 46.97 22.54 5.13
CA GLN A 599 46.36 23.51 4.20
C GLN A 599 45.55 24.60 4.91
N LYS A 600 45.12 24.38 6.15
CA LYS A 600 44.30 25.31 6.95
C LYS A 600 43.07 25.85 6.23
N SER A 601 42.48 25.04 5.35
CA SER A 601 41.33 25.36 4.53
C SER A 601 40.01 24.79 5.12
N ARG A 602 39.08 24.36 4.33
CA ARG A 602 37.74 23.93 4.76
C ARG A 602 37.76 22.72 5.70
N TYR A 603 38.60 21.71 5.41
CA TYR A 603 38.78 20.57 6.30
C TYR A 603 39.27 20.97 7.69
N TYR A 604 40.26 21.89 7.76
CA TYR A 604 40.75 22.40 9.03
C TYR A 604 39.66 23.08 9.85
N GLN A 605 38.81 23.89 9.19
CA GLN A 605 37.69 24.57 9.85
C GLN A 605 36.68 23.58 10.41
N LEU A 606 36.32 22.54 9.64
CA LEU A 606 35.41 21.45 10.08
C LEU A 606 36.02 20.65 11.23
N TYR A 607 37.30 20.35 11.17
CA TYR A 607 38.01 19.60 12.21
C TYR A 607 38.17 20.37 13.53
N THR A 608 38.44 21.66 13.49
CA THR A 608 38.65 22.51 14.67
C THR A 608 37.34 23.02 15.29
N GLY A 609 36.19 22.67 14.74
CA GLY A 609 34.90 23.13 15.23
C GLY A 609 34.61 24.61 14.96
N GLN A 610 35.37 25.27 14.08
CA GLN A 610 35.11 26.66 13.67
C GLN A 610 33.86 26.77 12.74
N PHE A 611 33.39 25.63 12.22
CA PHE A 611 32.09 25.49 11.58
C PHE A 611 31.40 24.26 12.19
N GLU A 612 30.19 24.43 12.66
CA GLU A 612 29.34 23.29 13.10
C GLU A 612 29.07 22.38 11.90
N LEU A 613 29.23 21.07 12.13
CA LEU A 613 28.72 20.03 11.24
C LEU A 613 27.20 19.98 11.45
N GLU A 614 26.45 20.98 10.91
CA GLU A 614 24.99 20.98 10.88
C GLU A 614 24.43 19.85 10.02
#